data_e6e899a03465b326e205ce48745de503
#
_entry.id   e6e899a03465b326e205ce48745de503
#
_cell.length_a   1.000
_cell.length_b   1.000
_cell.length_c   1.000
_cell.angle_alpha   90.00
_cell.angle_beta   90.00
_cell.angle_gamma   90.00
#
_symmetry.space_group_name_H-M   'P 1'
#
loop_
_entity.id
_entity.type
_entity.pdbx_description
1 polymer ?
#
loop_
_entity_poly.entity_id
_entity_poly.type
_entity_poly.pdbx_seq_one_letter_code
_entity_poly.pdbx_strand_id
1 'polypeptide(L)'
;MSAQGSLHCSLIFIVRIACMQLLLLVWRQYRWPFVAVMALSLASAALGIGLIAFINVRLIEMVDTSLSVLPEFLGLLLLLMAVTLGSQLALTALGHHFVFRLRSEFIKRILDTQVERVEQLGSASLLAGLTSDVRAITIAFVRLPELVQGIILTFGSAAYLAWLSSKMLAVTALWIAITIWGGFVLVSRVYKHMAVLRETEDKLYNDYQTVLEGRKELTLNRERAEYIFNHLYIPDAREYRHHIIRADTFHLSAVNWSNIMMLGAIGLVFWMANSLGWADTNVAATYSLTLLFLRTPLLSAVGALPTLLSAQVAFNKLKKFDLAPFKPEFPRPQAFPNWQTLELRNVTFRYQDSAFSVGPLNLTIRRGELLFLIGGNGSGKSTLAMLLTGLYQPQSGEILLDGTALSAEKPEDYRKLFSAVFTDVWLFDRLLGPEGQPANPALVEKWLAHLQMSHKLELQDGKILNLKLSKGQKKRVALLLALAEERDIILLDEWAADQDPHFRREFYQVLLPLMQEMGKTIFAISHDDHYFIHADRLLEMRDGRLSELTGEARDAASRDAVARTA
;
A
#
# COMPACT_ATOMS: atom_id res chain seq x y z
N MET A 1 32.11 -10.91 23.78
CA MET A 1 31.33 -10.04 24.71
C MET A 1 31.20 -8.58 24.27
N SER A 2 31.89 -8.11 23.24
CA SER A 2 31.83 -6.68 22.81
C SER A 2 30.76 -6.34 21.75
N ALA A 3 30.17 -7.31 21.04
CA ALA A 3 29.17 -7.05 20.00
C ALA A 3 27.72 -6.88 20.53
N GLN A 4 27.40 -7.39 21.72
CA GLN A 4 26.09 -7.25 22.35
C GLN A 4 25.85 -5.90 23.01
N GLY A 5 26.93 -5.23 23.48
CA GLY A 5 26.81 -3.89 24.10
C GLY A 5 26.53 -2.77 23.09
N SER A 6 27.02 -2.88 21.85
CA SER A 6 26.76 -1.88 20.80
C SER A 6 25.35 -1.97 20.23
N LEU A 7 24.75 -3.16 20.18
CA LEU A 7 23.38 -3.37 19.78
C LEU A 7 22.35 -2.76 20.75
N HIS A 8 22.63 -2.78 22.07
CA HIS A 8 21.71 -2.18 23.06
C HIS A 8 21.69 -0.66 23.02
N CYS A 9 22.85 -0.02 22.82
CA CYS A 9 22.93 1.44 22.74
C CYS A 9 22.33 1.96 21.43
N SER A 10 22.51 1.21 20.32
CA SER A 10 21.90 1.56 19.03
C SER A 10 20.38 1.35 19.02
N LEU A 11 19.84 0.34 19.71
CA LEU A 11 18.38 0.11 19.74
C LEU A 11 17.64 1.22 20.49
N ILE A 12 18.16 1.67 21.65
CA ILE A 12 17.57 2.79 22.42
C ILE A 12 17.67 4.09 21.62
N PHE A 13 18.76 4.31 20.91
CA PHE A 13 18.96 5.49 20.06
C PHE A 13 18.06 5.47 18.83
N ILE A 14 17.89 4.30 18.21
CA ILE A 14 16.97 4.08 17.07
C ILE A 14 15.51 4.26 17.50
N VAL A 15 15.10 3.73 18.64
CA VAL A 15 13.75 3.92 19.21
C VAL A 15 13.46 5.40 19.47
N ARG A 16 14.44 6.13 19.98
CA ARG A 16 14.32 7.58 20.27
C ARG A 16 14.12 8.41 19.00
N ILE A 17 14.87 8.10 17.93
CA ILE A 17 14.75 8.78 16.62
C ILE A 17 13.47 8.37 15.90
N ALA A 18 13.10 7.10 15.97
CA ALA A 18 11.94 6.52 15.29
C ALA A 18 10.61 7.05 15.84
N CYS A 19 10.46 7.02 17.16
CA CYS A 19 9.28 7.56 17.84
C CYS A 19 9.16 9.07 17.60
N MET A 20 10.29 9.79 17.52
CA MET A 20 10.31 11.22 17.29
C MET A 20 9.88 11.62 15.88
N GLN A 21 10.20 10.84 14.85
CA GLN A 21 9.77 11.16 13.47
C GLN A 21 8.27 10.94 13.24
N LEU A 22 7.71 9.85 13.76
CA LEU A 22 6.27 9.61 13.72
C LEU A 22 5.49 10.66 14.55
N LEU A 23 5.97 10.97 15.76
CA LEU A 23 5.40 12.01 16.61
C LEU A 23 5.47 13.39 15.96
N LEU A 24 6.58 13.74 15.33
CA LEU A 24 6.74 15.01 14.62
C LEU A 24 5.79 15.14 13.42
N LEU A 25 5.52 14.05 12.71
CA LEU A 25 4.59 14.03 11.58
C LEU A 25 3.16 14.29 12.06
N VAL A 26 2.75 13.64 13.15
CA VAL A 26 1.46 13.85 13.77
C VAL A 26 1.34 15.25 14.36
N TRP A 27 2.38 15.69 15.06
CA TRP A 27 2.44 17.04 15.61
C TRP A 27 2.31 18.13 14.54
N ARG A 28 2.96 17.99 13.40
CA ARG A 28 2.84 18.94 12.30
C ARG A 28 1.43 19.01 11.73
N GLN A 29 0.72 17.88 11.69
CA GLN A 29 -0.56 17.74 10.98
C GLN A 29 -1.78 17.92 11.90
N TYR A 30 -1.69 17.46 13.17
CA TYR A 30 -2.79 17.38 14.12
C TYR A 30 -2.43 17.88 15.52
N ARG A 31 -1.62 18.96 15.61
CA ARG A 31 -1.09 19.47 16.89
C ARG A 31 -2.14 19.64 17.98
N TRP A 32 -3.25 20.32 17.70
CA TRP A 32 -4.29 20.58 18.70
C TRP A 32 -5.08 19.33 19.13
N PRO A 33 -5.64 18.50 18.21
CA PRO A 33 -6.24 17.23 18.58
C PRO A 33 -5.29 16.31 19.34
N PHE A 34 -4.02 16.24 18.94
CA PHE A 34 -3.03 15.43 19.63
C PHE A 34 -2.76 15.92 21.06
N VAL A 35 -2.60 17.24 21.27
CA VAL A 35 -2.44 17.83 22.61
C VAL A 35 -3.67 17.56 23.47
N ALA A 36 -4.88 17.70 22.94
CA ALA A 36 -6.11 17.43 23.66
C ALA A 36 -6.19 15.96 24.12
N VAL A 37 -5.86 15.01 23.25
CA VAL A 37 -5.82 13.58 23.59
C VAL A 37 -4.76 13.28 24.64
N MET A 38 -3.57 13.88 24.52
CA MET A 38 -2.50 13.72 25.50
C MET A 38 -2.90 14.30 26.87
N ALA A 39 -3.53 15.47 26.90
CA ALA A 39 -4.05 16.07 28.13
C ALA A 39 -5.12 15.19 28.78
N LEU A 40 -6.02 14.62 27.97
CA LEU A 40 -7.06 13.71 28.46
C LEU A 40 -6.46 12.40 29.01
N SER A 41 -5.43 11.87 28.36
CA SER A 41 -4.68 10.69 28.82
C SER A 41 -3.94 10.96 30.13
N LEU A 42 -3.36 12.17 30.28
CA LEU A 42 -2.71 12.61 31.50
C LEU A 42 -3.73 12.77 32.64
N ALA A 43 -4.89 13.35 32.36
CA ALA A 43 -5.98 13.47 33.32
C ALA A 43 -6.51 12.11 33.78
N SER A 44 -6.68 11.16 32.84
CA SER A 44 -7.05 9.76 33.16
C SER A 44 -6.02 9.09 34.07
N ALA A 45 -4.72 9.28 33.81
CA ALA A 45 -3.66 8.74 34.64
C ALA A 45 -3.66 9.36 36.03
N ALA A 46 -3.80 10.68 36.14
CA ALA A 46 -3.89 11.39 37.42
C ALA A 46 -5.09 10.95 38.24
N LEU A 47 -6.27 10.80 37.62
CA LEU A 47 -7.47 10.26 38.25
C LEU A 47 -7.28 8.82 38.75
N GLY A 48 -6.59 7.98 37.98
CA GLY A 48 -6.26 6.60 38.37
C GLY A 48 -5.40 6.54 39.64
N ILE A 49 -4.34 7.37 39.70
CA ILE A 49 -3.49 7.50 40.90
C ILE A 49 -4.29 8.10 42.06
N GLY A 50 -5.13 9.12 41.79
CA GLY A 50 -5.99 9.73 42.78
C GLY A 50 -7.00 8.75 43.38
N LEU A 51 -7.56 7.86 42.57
CA LEU A 51 -8.45 6.78 43.04
C LEU A 51 -7.73 5.82 43.99
N ILE A 52 -6.48 5.41 43.66
CA ILE A 52 -5.66 4.57 44.56
C ILE A 52 -5.40 5.29 45.87
N ALA A 53 -5.05 6.59 45.84
CA ALA A 53 -4.84 7.40 47.03
C ALA A 53 -6.14 7.54 47.85
N PHE A 54 -7.31 7.72 47.20
CA PHE A 54 -8.60 7.75 47.84
C PHE A 54 -8.92 6.43 48.56
N ILE A 55 -8.68 5.29 47.91
CA ILE A 55 -8.86 3.97 48.52
C ILE A 55 -7.97 3.84 49.76
N ASN A 56 -6.69 4.25 49.66
CA ASN A 56 -5.78 4.17 50.81
C ASN A 56 -6.26 5.01 52.00
N VAL A 57 -6.49 6.29 51.77
CA VAL A 57 -6.78 7.26 52.85
C VAL A 57 -8.17 7.09 53.45
N ARG A 58 -9.20 6.86 52.59
CA ARG A 58 -10.60 6.86 53.05
C ARG A 58 -11.14 5.46 53.36
N LEU A 59 -10.66 4.40 52.69
CA LEU A 59 -11.18 3.05 52.85
C LEU A 59 -10.28 2.13 53.68
N ILE A 60 -8.95 2.35 53.67
CA ILE A 60 -8.00 1.50 54.37
C ILE A 60 -7.51 2.13 55.68
N GLU A 61 -7.07 3.40 55.67
CA GLU A 61 -6.51 4.06 56.85
C GLU A 61 -7.58 4.63 57.78
N MET A 62 -8.58 5.30 57.22
CA MET A 62 -9.71 5.83 58.02
C MET A 62 -10.85 4.83 57.88
N VAL A 63 -11.18 4.13 58.95
CA VAL A 63 -12.41 3.34 59.05
C VAL A 63 -13.59 4.32 59.19
N ASP A 64 -13.89 5.04 58.11
CA ASP A 64 -14.96 6.00 58.05
C ASP A 64 -16.28 5.24 57.84
N THR A 65 -17.11 5.16 58.87
CA THR A 65 -18.41 4.48 58.82
C THR A 65 -19.50 5.31 58.15
N SER A 66 -19.13 6.47 57.56
CA SER A 66 -20.11 7.36 56.93
C SER A 66 -20.56 6.79 55.58
N LEU A 67 -21.89 6.71 55.39
CA LEU A 67 -22.51 6.28 54.12
C LEU A 67 -22.17 7.20 52.94
N SER A 68 -21.56 8.38 53.17
CA SER A 68 -21.17 9.35 52.16
C SER A 68 -19.94 8.92 51.33
N VAL A 69 -19.08 8.06 51.87
CA VAL A 69 -17.84 7.60 51.19
C VAL A 69 -18.15 6.78 49.94
N LEU A 70 -19.23 5.98 49.94
CA LEU A 70 -19.61 5.16 48.80
C LEU A 70 -20.04 5.99 47.58
N PRO A 71 -20.91 7.02 47.69
CA PRO A 71 -21.22 7.91 46.56
C PRO A 71 -19.99 8.64 46.00
N GLU A 72 -19.06 9.12 46.85
CA GLU A 72 -17.83 9.77 46.43
C GLU A 72 -16.95 8.82 45.63
N PHE A 73 -16.78 7.57 46.09
CA PHE A 73 -16.03 6.54 45.42
C PHE A 73 -16.64 6.17 44.05
N LEU A 74 -17.97 5.98 44.01
CA LEU A 74 -18.67 5.68 42.75
C LEU A 74 -18.60 6.86 41.78
N GLY A 75 -18.67 8.10 42.28
CA GLY A 75 -18.48 9.30 41.46
C GLY A 75 -17.09 9.37 40.82
N LEU A 76 -16.03 9.07 41.59
CA LEU A 76 -14.66 8.98 41.08
C LEU A 76 -14.49 7.86 40.04
N LEU A 77 -15.09 6.70 40.26
CA LEU A 77 -15.08 5.60 39.32
C LEU A 77 -15.76 5.98 37.98
N LEU A 78 -16.95 6.61 38.07
CA LEU A 78 -17.67 7.08 36.88
C LEU A 78 -16.88 8.15 36.14
N LEU A 79 -16.26 9.08 36.87
CA LEU A 79 -15.41 10.12 36.27
C LEU A 79 -14.18 9.51 35.59
N LEU A 80 -13.49 8.57 36.25
CA LEU A 80 -12.35 7.84 35.67
C LEU A 80 -12.76 7.08 34.39
N MET A 81 -13.91 6.38 34.46
CA MET A 81 -14.44 5.65 33.30
C MET A 81 -14.73 6.61 32.13
N ALA A 82 -15.41 7.73 32.39
CA ALA A 82 -15.78 8.72 31.38
C ALA A 82 -14.52 9.35 30.73
N VAL A 83 -13.54 9.77 31.54
CA VAL A 83 -12.29 10.37 31.02
C VAL A 83 -11.43 9.36 30.28
N THR A 84 -11.32 8.14 30.77
CA THR A 84 -10.54 7.08 30.10
C THR A 84 -11.17 6.67 28.77
N LEU A 85 -12.49 6.44 28.78
CA LEU A 85 -13.25 6.12 27.56
C LEU A 85 -13.18 7.27 26.55
N GLY A 86 -13.37 8.51 27.01
CA GLY A 86 -13.27 9.70 26.18
C GLY A 86 -11.88 9.84 25.53
N SER A 87 -10.81 9.61 26.32
CA SER A 87 -9.44 9.59 25.81
C SER A 87 -9.22 8.52 24.74
N GLN A 88 -9.67 7.30 24.99
CA GLN A 88 -9.53 6.18 24.06
C GLN A 88 -10.32 6.40 22.76
N LEU A 89 -11.56 6.89 22.86
CA LEU A 89 -12.39 7.19 21.69
C LEU A 89 -11.80 8.34 20.84
N ALA A 90 -11.39 9.42 21.49
CA ALA A 90 -10.76 10.56 20.80
C ALA A 90 -9.50 10.15 20.05
N LEU A 91 -8.70 9.28 20.64
CA LEU A 91 -7.49 8.73 20.03
C LEU A 91 -7.78 7.81 18.87
N THR A 92 -8.73 6.88 19.04
CA THR A 92 -9.16 5.97 17.98
C THR A 92 -9.65 6.77 16.77
N ALA A 93 -10.46 7.80 17.00
CA ALA A 93 -10.92 8.69 15.94
C ALA A 93 -9.77 9.42 15.25
N LEU A 94 -8.81 9.96 16.02
CA LEU A 94 -7.63 10.64 15.48
C LEU A 94 -6.77 9.68 14.66
N GLY A 95 -6.55 8.45 15.16
CA GLY A 95 -5.77 7.42 14.46
C GLY A 95 -6.38 7.02 13.13
N HIS A 96 -7.68 6.76 13.09
CA HIS A 96 -8.37 6.41 11.84
C HIS A 96 -8.44 7.58 10.83
N HIS A 97 -8.57 8.81 11.31
CA HIS A 97 -8.52 10.00 10.46
C HIS A 97 -7.13 10.17 9.81
N PHE A 98 -6.07 9.96 10.59
CA PHE A 98 -4.71 9.98 10.09
C PHE A 98 -4.47 8.90 9.02
N VAL A 99 -4.94 7.67 9.28
CA VAL A 99 -4.81 6.55 8.32
C VAL A 99 -5.56 6.79 7.03
N PHE A 100 -6.81 7.28 7.12
CA PHE A 100 -7.58 7.67 5.95
C PHE A 100 -6.81 8.66 5.09
N ARG A 101 -6.29 9.72 5.70
CA ARG A 101 -5.51 10.74 5.01
C ARG A 101 -4.22 10.16 4.41
N LEU A 102 -3.47 9.36 5.18
CA LEU A 102 -2.24 8.74 4.69
C LEU A 102 -2.48 7.86 3.47
N ARG A 103 -3.55 7.05 3.48
CA ARG A 103 -3.93 6.22 2.32
C ARG A 103 -4.35 7.08 1.12
N SER A 104 -5.16 8.10 1.34
CA SER A 104 -5.60 9.00 0.28
C SER A 104 -4.43 9.76 -0.36
N GLU A 105 -3.50 10.27 0.46
CA GLU A 105 -2.27 10.90 -0.01
C GLU A 105 -1.39 9.91 -0.78
N PHE A 106 -1.26 8.67 -0.31
CA PHE A 106 -0.44 7.65 -0.97
C PHE A 106 -1.02 7.26 -2.33
N ILE A 107 -2.33 7.03 -2.44
CA ILE A 107 -3.01 6.76 -3.71
C ILE A 107 -2.83 7.94 -4.67
N LYS A 108 -3.05 9.17 -4.20
CA LYS A 108 -2.89 10.36 -5.06
C LYS A 108 -1.45 10.50 -5.57
N ARG A 109 -0.46 10.24 -4.70
CA ARG A 109 0.95 10.25 -5.10
C ARG A 109 1.29 9.17 -6.12
N ILE A 110 0.70 7.96 -6.02
CA ILE A 110 0.86 6.92 -7.04
C ILE A 110 0.29 7.40 -8.37
N LEU A 111 -0.90 8.02 -8.38
CA LEU A 111 -1.54 8.54 -9.60
C LEU A 111 -0.73 9.67 -10.25
N ASP A 112 -0.05 10.50 -9.45
CA ASP A 112 0.78 11.60 -9.94
C ASP A 112 2.21 11.16 -10.30
N THR A 113 2.63 9.95 -9.93
CA THR A 113 3.96 9.40 -10.22
C THR A 113 4.03 8.91 -11.67
N GLN A 114 5.16 9.10 -12.31
CA GLN A 114 5.39 8.61 -13.67
C GLN A 114 5.22 7.09 -13.75
N VAL A 115 4.60 6.63 -14.83
CA VAL A 115 4.29 5.20 -15.05
C VAL A 115 5.54 4.33 -14.98
N GLU A 116 6.64 4.78 -15.60
CA GLU A 116 7.94 4.09 -15.54
C GLU A 116 8.38 3.80 -14.10
N ARG A 117 8.24 4.81 -13.20
CA ARG A 117 8.61 4.65 -11.78
C ARG A 117 7.69 3.67 -11.06
N VAL A 118 6.41 3.70 -11.34
CA VAL A 118 5.41 2.77 -10.77
C VAL A 118 5.70 1.33 -11.21
N GLU A 119 6.04 1.12 -12.48
CA GLU A 119 6.43 -0.18 -13.03
C GLU A 119 7.73 -0.72 -12.41
N GLN A 120 8.76 0.13 -12.23
CA GLN A 120 10.01 -0.24 -11.55
C GLN A 120 9.78 -0.69 -10.10
N LEU A 121 8.86 -0.05 -9.37
CA LEU A 121 8.51 -0.43 -8.01
C LEU A 121 7.74 -1.74 -7.93
N GLY A 122 6.98 -2.04 -8.98
CA GLY A 122 6.12 -3.20 -9.09
C GLY A 122 4.83 -3.09 -8.27
N SER A 123 3.75 -3.61 -8.82
CA SER A 123 2.41 -3.57 -8.20
C SER A 123 2.35 -4.26 -6.83
N ALA A 124 3.09 -5.37 -6.66
CA ALA A 124 3.14 -6.10 -5.39
C ALA A 124 3.74 -5.25 -4.24
N SER A 125 4.85 -4.52 -4.50
CA SER A 125 5.47 -3.64 -3.51
C SER A 125 4.58 -2.48 -3.10
N LEU A 126 3.89 -1.86 -4.07
CA LEU A 126 2.95 -0.77 -3.83
C LEU A 126 1.71 -1.23 -3.07
N LEU A 127 1.17 -2.42 -3.43
CA LEU A 127 0.04 -3.02 -2.72
C LEU A 127 0.40 -3.37 -1.27
N ALA A 128 1.60 -3.92 -1.03
CA ALA A 128 2.12 -4.14 0.31
C ALA A 128 2.25 -2.83 1.09
N GLY A 129 2.72 -1.76 0.45
CA GLY A 129 2.75 -0.41 1.02
C GLY A 129 1.39 0.09 1.48
N LEU A 130 0.37 -0.03 0.61
CA LEU A 130 -1.01 0.38 0.89
C LEU A 130 -1.72 -0.47 1.97
N THR A 131 -1.34 -1.71 2.12
CA THR A 131 -1.99 -2.68 3.02
C THR A 131 -1.17 -2.91 4.30
N SER A 132 -0.11 -3.70 4.25
CA SER A 132 0.65 -4.14 5.41
C SER A 132 1.45 -3.00 6.06
N ASP A 133 2.11 -2.15 5.26
CA ASP A 133 2.96 -1.08 5.80
C ASP A 133 2.11 0.03 6.43
N VAL A 134 1.04 0.46 5.76
CA VAL A 134 0.08 1.43 6.33
C VAL A 134 -0.61 0.84 7.58
N ARG A 135 -0.94 -0.46 7.58
CA ARG A 135 -1.50 -1.13 8.75
C ARG A 135 -0.54 -1.13 9.94
N ALA A 136 0.76 -1.39 9.72
CA ALA A 136 1.77 -1.34 10.77
C ALA A 136 1.85 0.07 11.40
N ILE A 137 1.83 1.12 10.58
CA ILE A 137 1.79 2.52 11.04
C ILE A 137 0.51 2.78 11.84
N THR A 138 -0.64 2.27 11.39
CA THR A 138 -1.93 2.42 12.08
C THR A 138 -1.89 1.83 13.49
N ILE A 139 -1.42 0.58 13.61
CA ILE A 139 -1.35 -0.14 14.90
C ILE A 139 -0.45 0.62 15.87
N ALA A 140 0.70 1.11 15.41
CA ALA A 140 1.61 1.89 16.24
C ALA A 140 0.95 3.18 16.74
N PHE A 141 0.19 3.83 15.86
CA PHE A 141 -0.51 5.06 16.20
C PHE A 141 -1.56 4.86 17.30
N VAL A 142 -2.34 3.79 17.18
CA VAL A 142 -3.34 3.40 18.19
C VAL A 142 -2.66 2.99 19.51
N ARG A 143 -1.46 2.40 19.46
CA ARG A 143 -0.71 1.97 20.65
C ARG A 143 0.09 3.08 21.34
N LEU A 144 0.34 4.18 20.65
CA LEU A 144 1.16 5.27 21.20
C LEU A 144 0.65 5.85 22.54
N PRO A 145 -0.63 6.09 22.75
CA PRO A 145 -1.13 6.57 24.05
C PRO A 145 -1.14 5.52 25.15
N GLU A 146 -1.31 4.24 24.80
CA GLU A 146 -1.10 3.18 25.79
C GLU A 146 0.31 3.25 26.36
N LEU A 147 1.32 3.51 25.48
CA LEU A 147 2.70 3.74 25.90
C LEU A 147 2.82 4.96 26.80
N VAL A 148 2.27 6.10 26.38
CA VAL A 148 2.38 7.35 27.13
C VAL A 148 1.64 7.25 28.46
N GLN A 149 0.42 6.74 28.47
CA GLN A 149 -0.36 6.51 29.67
C GLN A 149 0.36 5.53 30.62
N GLY A 150 0.90 4.44 30.10
CA GLY A 150 1.68 3.47 30.87
C GLY A 150 2.91 4.08 31.53
N ILE A 151 3.64 4.92 30.81
CA ILE A 151 4.80 5.67 31.34
C ILE A 151 4.36 6.61 32.46
N ILE A 152 3.33 7.43 32.22
CA ILE A 152 2.85 8.42 33.21
C ILE A 152 2.35 7.72 34.48
N LEU A 153 1.54 6.66 34.32
CA LEU A 153 1.03 5.87 35.45
C LEU A 153 2.18 5.22 36.22
N THR A 154 3.17 4.68 35.54
CA THR A 154 4.32 4.02 36.18
C THR A 154 5.14 5.02 37.01
N PHE A 155 5.50 6.17 36.45
CA PHE A 155 6.28 7.18 37.16
C PHE A 155 5.46 7.86 38.26
N GLY A 156 4.19 8.18 38.01
CA GLY A 156 3.34 8.80 39.01
C GLY A 156 3.04 7.87 40.20
N SER A 157 2.76 6.58 39.90
CA SER A 157 2.58 5.60 40.98
C SER A 157 3.87 5.34 41.74
N ALA A 158 5.02 5.29 41.06
CA ALA A 158 6.33 5.16 41.72
C ALA A 158 6.59 6.35 42.66
N ALA A 159 6.28 7.57 42.25
CA ALA A 159 6.39 8.76 43.10
C ALA A 159 5.47 8.68 44.35
N TYR A 160 4.23 8.22 44.14
CA TYR A 160 3.28 8.01 45.24
C TYR A 160 3.77 6.93 46.22
N LEU A 161 4.23 5.80 45.71
CA LEU A 161 4.79 4.72 46.54
C LEU A 161 6.08 5.13 47.25
N ALA A 162 6.92 5.99 46.62
CA ALA A 162 8.12 6.54 47.24
C ALA A 162 7.78 7.39 48.47
N TRP A 163 6.68 8.15 48.38
CA TRP A 163 6.19 8.96 49.50
C TRP A 163 5.71 8.12 50.68
N LEU A 164 5.04 6.97 50.40
CA LEU A 164 4.58 6.04 51.42
C LEU A 164 5.74 5.31 52.11
N SER A 165 6.69 4.73 51.37
CA SER A 165 7.87 4.07 51.90
C SER A 165 8.96 3.90 50.81
N SER A 166 10.03 4.70 50.89
CA SER A 166 11.14 4.66 49.95
C SER A 166 11.93 3.33 49.99
N LYS A 167 11.99 2.69 51.18
CA LYS A 167 12.69 1.40 51.36
C LYS A 167 11.97 0.26 50.64
N MET A 168 10.64 0.19 50.81
CA MET A 168 9.84 -0.80 50.10
C MET A 168 9.83 -0.59 48.60
N LEU A 169 9.85 0.70 48.15
CA LEU A 169 9.93 1.01 46.73
C LEU A 169 11.23 0.48 46.08
N ALA A 170 12.36 0.63 46.74
CA ALA A 170 13.66 0.16 46.22
C ALA A 170 13.66 -1.36 45.94
N VAL A 171 13.11 -2.14 46.86
CA VAL A 171 13.03 -3.61 46.70
C VAL A 171 11.97 -4.03 45.68
N THR A 172 10.82 -3.38 45.70
CA THR A 172 9.75 -3.67 44.69
C THR A 172 10.15 -3.26 43.30
N ALA A 173 10.87 -2.12 43.14
CA ALA A 173 11.42 -1.68 41.87
C ALA A 173 12.47 -2.67 41.33
N LEU A 174 13.34 -3.19 42.18
CA LEU A 174 14.30 -4.24 41.82
C LEU A 174 13.57 -5.52 41.36
N TRP A 175 12.54 -5.94 42.11
CA TRP A 175 11.72 -7.10 41.75
C TRP A 175 11.01 -6.92 40.38
N ILE A 176 10.46 -5.73 40.15
CA ILE A 176 9.82 -5.38 38.86
C ILE A 176 10.88 -5.38 37.74
N ALA A 177 12.07 -4.84 37.99
CA ALA A 177 13.17 -4.86 37.01
C ALA A 177 13.55 -6.30 36.64
N ILE A 178 13.65 -7.22 37.61
CA ILE A 178 13.91 -8.65 37.37
C ILE A 178 12.74 -9.27 36.54
N THR A 179 11.52 -8.91 36.87
CA THR A 179 10.32 -9.38 36.15
C THR A 179 10.34 -8.95 34.69
N ILE A 180 10.64 -7.67 34.44
CA ILE A 180 10.76 -7.11 33.09
C ILE A 180 11.92 -7.74 32.34
N TRP A 181 13.09 -7.91 32.99
CA TRP A 181 14.24 -8.55 32.36
C TRP A 181 13.97 -9.98 31.93
N GLY A 182 13.38 -10.82 32.82
CA GLY A 182 12.99 -12.20 32.50
C GLY A 182 11.96 -12.26 31.38
N GLY A 183 10.94 -11.38 31.43
CA GLY A 183 9.96 -11.23 30.36
C GLY A 183 10.61 -10.84 29.02
N PHE A 184 11.54 -9.89 29.03
CA PHE A 184 12.28 -9.47 27.84
C PHE A 184 13.10 -10.60 27.22
N VAL A 185 13.77 -11.42 28.03
CA VAL A 185 14.52 -12.59 27.54
C VAL A 185 13.60 -13.57 26.81
N LEU A 186 12.41 -13.85 27.38
CA LEU A 186 11.43 -14.74 26.77
C LEU A 186 10.84 -14.15 25.47
N VAL A 187 10.44 -12.90 25.51
CA VAL A 187 9.89 -12.19 24.35
C VAL A 187 10.92 -12.06 23.21
N SER A 188 12.19 -11.85 23.53
CA SER A 188 13.26 -11.83 22.52
C SER A 188 13.37 -13.12 21.73
N ARG A 189 13.06 -14.28 22.37
CA ARG A 189 12.99 -15.59 21.71
C ARG A 189 11.77 -15.67 20.76
N VAL A 190 10.63 -15.10 21.17
CA VAL A 190 9.45 -14.98 20.29
C VAL A 190 9.83 -14.27 18.99
N TYR A 191 10.51 -13.12 19.06
CA TYR A 191 10.90 -12.37 17.87
C TYR A 191 11.82 -13.12 16.92
N LYS A 192 12.76 -13.93 17.45
CA LYS A 192 13.62 -14.78 16.61
C LYS A 192 12.81 -15.79 15.80
N HIS A 193 11.84 -16.45 16.45
CA HIS A 193 10.99 -17.41 15.76
C HIS A 193 10.03 -16.72 14.80
N MET A 194 9.49 -15.54 15.14
CA MET A 194 8.62 -14.75 14.27
C MET A 194 9.34 -14.24 13.02
N ALA A 195 10.63 -13.98 13.07
CA ALA A 195 11.42 -13.59 11.88
C ALA A 195 11.47 -14.74 10.86
N VAL A 196 11.82 -15.96 11.31
CA VAL A 196 11.83 -17.16 10.46
C VAL A 196 10.43 -17.48 9.96
N LEU A 197 9.42 -17.28 10.79
CA LEU A 197 8.02 -17.53 10.46
C LEU A 197 7.56 -16.68 9.27
N ARG A 198 8.00 -15.42 9.19
CA ARG A 198 7.69 -14.55 8.05
C ARG A 198 8.30 -15.06 6.75
N GLU A 199 9.57 -15.49 6.78
CA GLU A 199 10.23 -16.07 5.60
C GLU A 199 9.52 -17.35 5.13
N THR A 200 9.12 -18.19 6.09
CA THR A 200 8.39 -19.44 5.78
C THR A 200 6.96 -19.16 5.31
N GLU A 201 6.32 -18.12 5.83
CA GLU A 201 5.00 -17.66 5.37
C GLU A 201 5.03 -17.21 3.90
N ASP A 202 6.09 -16.49 3.50
CA ASP A 202 6.29 -16.09 2.11
C ASP A 202 6.49 -17.31 1.19
N LYS A 203 7.23 -18.36 1.64
CA LYS A 203 7.37 -19.61 0.90
C LYS A 203 6.02 -20.32 0.74
N LEU A 204 5.26 -20.49 1.84
CA LEU A 204 3.91 -21.07 1.81
C LEU A 204 2.96 -20.30 0.90
N TYR A 205 3.07 -18.98 0.88
CA TYR A 205 2.26 -18.16 -0.03
C TYR A 205 2.56 -18.48 -1.50
N ASN A 206 3.84 -18.63 -1.85
CA ASN A 206 4.26 -19.04 -3.19
C ASN A 206 3.77 -20.46 -3.54
N ASP A 207 3.80 -21.38 -2.57
CA ASP A 207 3.26 -22.74 -2.76
C ASP A 207 1.76 -22.70 -3.02
N TYR A 208 0.99 -21.90 -2.26
CA TYR A 208 -0.44 -21.73 -2.48
C TYR A 208 -0.72 -21.13 -3.87
N GLN A 209 0.04 -20.11 -4.27
CA GLN A 209 -0.08 -19.50 -5.60
C GLN A 209 0.21 -20.52 -6.70
N THR A 210 1.29 -21.30 -6.56
CA THR A 210 1.65 -22.37 -7.49
C THR A 210 0.53 -23.40 -7.66
N VAL A 211 -0.10 -23.81 -6.55
CA VAL A 211 -1.23 -24.77 -6.58
C VAL A 211 -2.47 -24.14 -7.22
N LEU A 212 -2.78 -22.89 -6.93
CA LEU A 212 -3.98 -22.20 -7.44
C LEU A 212 -3.85 -21.86 -8.93
N GLU A 213 -2.73 -21.29 -9.33
CA GLU A 213 -2.49 -20.88 -10.72
C GLU A 213 -2.20 -22.07 -11.62
N GLY A 214 -1.39 -23.05 -11.13
CA GLY A 214 -1.05 -24.27 -11.84
C GLY A 214 -2.10 -25.40 -11.73
N ARG A 215 -3.33 -25.10 -11.25
CA ARG A 215 -4.33 -26.12 -10.95
C ARG A 215 -4.66 -27.03 -12.15
N LYS A 216 -4.73 -26.49 -13.35
CA LYS A 216 -5.05 -27.24 -14.57
C LYS A 216 -3.96 -28.27 -14.87
N GLU A 217 -2.72 -27.85 -14.85
CA GLU A 217 -1.53 -28.65 -15.10
C GLU A 217 -1.34 -29.72 -14.03
N LEU A 218 -1.57 -29.36 -12.76
CA LEU A 218 -1.50 -30.29 -11.63
C LEU A 218 -2.65 -31.32 -11.63
N THR A 219 -3.80 -30.95 -12.18
CA THR A 219 -4.91 -31.91 -12.36
C THR A 219 -4.60 -32.91 -13.46
N LEU A 220 -3.94 -32.46 -14.54
CA LEU A 220 -3.53 -33.34 -15.63
C LEU A 220 -2.32 -34.22 -15.28
N ASN A 221 -1.41 -33.71 -14.43
CA ASN A 221 -0.20 -34.42 -14.01
C ASN A 221 -0.20 -34.63 -12.49
N ARG A 222 -0.74 -35.76 -12.05
CA ARG A 222 -0.86 -36.12 -10.63
C ARG A 222 0.49 -36.36 -9.96
N GLU A 223 1.49 -36.85 -10.67
CA GLU A 223 2.85 -37.06 -10.16
C GLU A 223 3.51 -35.73 -9.80
N ARG A 224 3.34 -34.70 -10.65
CA ARG A 224 3.79 -33.35 -10.35
C ARG A 224 3.06 -32.76 -9.14
N ALA A 225 1.75 -33.00 -9.02
CA ALA A 225 0.97 -32.55 -7.87
C ALA A 225 1.47 -33.19 -6.56
N GLU A 226 1.75 -34.51 -6.60
CA GLU A 226 2.31 -35.25 -5.47
C GLU A 226 3.72 -34.74 -5.11
N TYR A 227 4.56 -34.47 -6.09
CA TYR A 227 5.90 -33.90 -5.86
C TYR A 227 5.83 -32.54 -5.16
N ILE A 228 4.99 -31.62 -5.66
CA ILE A 228 4.82 -30.28 -5.08
C ILE A 228 4.31 -30.40 -3.64
N PHE A 229 3.31 -31.23 -3.41
CA PHE A 229 2.73 -31.43 -2.08
C PHE A 229 3.74 -32.00 -1.09
N ASN A 230 4.46 -33.07 -1.46
CA ASN A 230 5.33 -33.78 -0.52
C ASN A 230 6.70 -33.13 -0.36
N HIS A 231 7.26 -32.47 -1.39
CA HIS A 231 8.64 -31.97 -1.40
C HIS A 231 8.74 -30.44 -1.27
N LEU A 232 7.68 -29.68 -1.53
CA LEU A 232 7.64 -28.23 -1.33
C LEU A 232 6.73 -27.88 -0.16
N TYR A 233 5.43 -28.07 -0.29
CA TYR A 233 4.46 -27.64 0.70
C TYR A 233 4.63 -28.29 2.09
N ILE A 234 4.76 -29.61 2.18
CA ILE A 234 4.84 -30.31 3.47
C ILE A 234 6.09 -29.92 4.29
N PRO A 235 7.30 -29.81 3.71
CA PRO A 235 8.46 -29.31 4.42
C PRO A 235 8.27 -27.90 4.97
N ASP A 236 7.80 -26.98 4.14
CA ASP A 236 7.59 -25.57 4.51
C ASP A 236 6.47 -25.45 5.56
N ALA A 237 5.37 -26.20 5.43
CA ALA A 237 4.32 -26.25 6.42
C ALA A 237 4.78 -26.84 7.78
N ARG A 238 5.71 -27.81 7.78
CA ARG A 238 6.33 -28.36 9.01
C ARG A 238 7.25 -27.34 9.67
N GLU A 239 8.04 -26.62 8.89
CA GLU A 239 8.92 -25.55 9.37
C GLU A 239 8.08 -24.44 10.01
N TYR A 240 7.03 -23.97 9.33
CA TYR A 240 6.07 -23.00 9.86
C TYR A 240 5.46 -23.47 11.18
N ARG A 241 4.93 -24.68 11.22
CA ARG A 241 4.34 -25.27 12.44
C ARG A 241 5.34 -25.32 13.59
N HIS A 242 6.59 -25.72 13.32
CA HIS A 242 7.63 -25.77 14.35
C HIS A 242 7.88 -24.39 14.96
N HIS A 243 8.04 -23.38 14.12
CA HIS A 243 8.36 -22.04 14.59
C HIS A 243 7.18 -21.34 15.27
N ILE A 244 5.93 -21.55 14.81
CA ILE A 244 4.75 -20.97 15.46
C ILE A 244 4.54 -21.57 16.86
N ILE A 245 4.67 -22.90 17.02
CA ILE A 245 4.56 -23.55 18.32
C ILE A 245 5.64 -23.01 19.28
N ARG A 246 6.88 -22.82 18.82
CA ARG A 246 7.96 -22.25 19.64
C ARG A 246 7.68 -20.80 20.02
N ALA A 247 7.22 -19.98 19.09
CA ALA A 247 6.85 -18.60 19.35
C ALA A 247 5.75 -18.50 20.41
N ASP A 248 4.69 -19.28 20.25
CA ASP A 248 3.57 -19.32 21.21
C ASP A 248 4.01 -19.85 22.59
N THR A 249 4.87 -20.87 22.64
CA THR A 249 5.41 -21.41 23.89
C THR A 249 6.17 -20.33 24.65
N PHE A 250 7.06 -19.58 23.98
CA PHE A 250 7.80 -18.48 24.62
C PHE A 250 6.91 -17.33 25.02
N HIS A 251 5.89 -17.02 24.19
CA HIS A 251 4.91 -15.98 24.51
C HIS A 251 4.10 -16.32 25.76
N LEU A 252 3.52 -17.52 25.80
CA LEU A 252 2.77 -18.02 26.99
C LEU A 252 3.65 -18.09 28.22
N SER A 253 4.92 -18.50 28.06
CA SER A 253 5.89 -18.52 29.16
C SER A 253 6.17 -17.11 29.67
N ALA A 254 6.28 -16.10 28.80
CA ALA A 254 6.49 -14.70 29.21
C ALA A 254 5.27 -14.14 29.95
N VAL A 255 4.06 -14.48 29.50
CA VAL A 255 2.81 -14.09 30.19
C VAL A 255 2.71 -14.73 31.56
N ASN A 256 2.95 -16.03 31.66
CA ASN A 256 2.94 -16.76 32.94
C ASN A 256 4.04 -16.28 33.88
N TRP A 257 5.26 -16.05 33.39
CA TRP A 257 6.35 -15.45 34.16
C TRP A 257 5.89 -14.12 34.78
N SER A 258 5.37 -13.21 33.98
CA SER A 258 4.88 -11.92 34.45
C SER A 258 3.79 -12.06 35.53
N ASN A 259 2.82 -12.96 35.31
CA ASN A 259 1.73 -13.20 36.24
C ASN A 259 2.22 -13.72 37.62
N ILE A 260 3.11 -14.72 37.60
CA ILE A 260 3.66 -15.33 38.81
C ILE A 260 4.55 -14.34 39.55
N MET A 261 5.42 -13.60 38.83
CA MET A 261 6.28 -12.60 39.45
C MET A 261 5.51 -11.44 40.08
N MET A 262 4.38 -11.02 39.48
CA MET A 262 3.52 -10.00 40.09
C MET A 262 2.81 -10.51 41.35
N LEU A 263 2.38 -11.77 41.37
CA LEU A 263 1.88 -12.39 42.61
C LEU A 263 2.97 -12.47 43.68
N GLY A 264 4.19 -12.83 43.28
CA GLY A 264 5.35 -12.84 44.15
C GLY A 264 5.69 -11.46 44.74
N ALA A 265 5.51 -10.38 43.93
CA ALA A 265 5.69 -9.01 44.39
C ALA A 265 4.74 -8.67 45.55
N ILE A 266 3.46 -9.09 45.47
CA ILE A 266 2.48 -8.90 46.53
C ILE A 266 2.92 -9.61 47.81
N GLY A 267 3.32 -10.88 47.71
CA GLY A 267 3.86 -11.64 48.84
C GLY A 267 5.10 -10.99 49.48
N LEU A 268 6.02 -10.50 48.63
CA LEU A 268 7.22 -9.79 49.07
C LEU A 268 6.89 -8.49 49.80
N VAL A 269 5.90 -7.73 49.32
CA VAL A 269 5.45 -6.49 49.99
C VAL A 269 4.90 -6.77 51.38
N PHE A 270 4.02 -7.77 51.53
CA PHE A 270 3.50 -8.13 52.87
C PHE A 270 4.59 -8.71 53.80
N TRP A 271 5.52 -9.49 53.26
CA TRP A 271 6.65 -9.98 54.04
C TRP A 271 7.54 -8.84 54.56
N MET A 272 7.86 -7.83 53.71
CA MET A 272 8.62 -6.66 54.13
C MET A 272 7.90 -5.83 55.21
N ALA A 273 6.58 -5.65 55.06
CA ALA A 273 5.80 -4.92 56.08
C ALA A 273 5.77 -5.68 57.42
N ASN A 274 5.37 -6.95 57.40
CA ASN A 274 5.09 -7.69 58.61
C ASN A 274 6.35 -8.24 59.31
N SER A 275 7.36 -8.69 58.52
CA SER A 275 8.56 -9.33 59.10
C SER A 275 9.70 -8.35 59.33
N LEU A 276 9.85 -7.32 58.45
CA LEU A 276 10.91 -6.32 58.58
C LEU A 276 10.45 -5.03 59.25
N GLY A 277 9.15 -4.85 59.42
CA GLY A 277 8.57 -3.66 60.05
C GLY A 277 8.84 -2.36 59.26
N TRP A 278 8.99 -2.44 57.92
CA TRP A 278 9.33 -1.27 57.09
C TRP A 278 8.13 -0.36 56.81
N ALA A 279 6.97 -0.87 57.01
CA ALA A 279 5.73 -0.12 56.87
C ALA A 279 4.56 -0.87 57.56
N ASP A 280 3.44 -0.16 57.80
CA ASP A 280 2.22 -0.75 58.34
C ASP A 280 1.52 -1.63 57.27
N THR A 281 0.66 -2.55 57.76
CA THR A 281 -0.11 -3.47 56.88
C THR A 281 -0.99 -2.69 55.89
N ASN A 282 -1.49 -1.54 56.25
CA ASN A 282 -2.28 -0.65 55.38
C ASN A 282 -1.46 -0.14 54.20
N VAL A 283 -0.18 0.23 54.44
CA VAL A 283 0.75 0.64 53.39
C VAL A 283 1.06 -0.57 52.44
N ALA A 284 1.23 -1.78 53.00
CA ALA A 284 1.41 -2.99 52.19
C ALA A 284 0.20 -3.29 51.31
N ALA A 285 -1.02 -3.11 51.83
CA ALA A 285 -2.24 -3.25 51.01
C ALA A 285 -2.27 -2.24 49.86
N THR A 286 -1.91 -1.00 50.11
CA THR A 286 -1.83 0.07 49.07
C THR A 286 -0.77 -0.26 48.01
N TYR A 287 0.40 -0.71 48.40
CA TYR A 287 1.44 -1.19 47.48
C TYR A 287 0.90 -2.31 46.57
N SER A 288 0.22 -3.31 47.18
CA SER A 288 -0.32 -4.45 46.44
C SER A 288 -1.40 -4.04 45.45
N LEU A 289 -2.32 -3.17 45.81
CA LEU A 289 -3.33 -2.60 44.94
C LEU A 289 -2.71 -1.80 43.80
N THR A 290 -1.71 -0.98 44.11
CA THR A 290 -0.99 -0.18 43.10
C THR A 290 -0.25 -1.06 42.09
N LEU A 291 0.43 -2.12 42.53
CA LEU A 291 1.08 -3.09 41.67
C LEU A 291 0.10 -3.81 40.74
N LEU A 292 -1.06 -4.24 41.29
CA LEU A 292 -2.11 -4.85 40.47
C LEU A 292 -2.67 -3.89 39.43
N PHE A 293 -2.89 -2.63 39.80
CA PHE A 293 -3.37 -1.60 38.89
C PHE A 293 -2.36 -1.27 37.79
N LEU A 294 -1.05 -1.20 38.12
CA LEU A 294 0.01 -0.90 37.17
C LEU A 294 0.32 -2.04 36.18
N ARG A 295 -0.08 -3.26 36.50
CA ARG A 295 0.25 -4.42 35.70
C ARG A 295 -0.13 -4.28 34.23
N THR A 296 -1.39 -3.93 33.96
CA THR A 296 -1.90 -3.82 32.57
C THR A 296 -1.27 -2.64 31.81
N PRO A 297 -1.23 -1.41 32.35
CA PRO A 297 -0.57 -0.28 31.71
C PRO A 297 0.93 -0.53 31.40
N LEU A 298 1.63 -1.17 32.33
CA LEU A 298 3.05 -1.49 32.13
C LEU A 298 3.26 -2.50 31.01
N LEU A 299 2.49 -3.57 30.98
CA LEU A 299 2.55 -4.58 29.92
C LEU A 299 2.15 -4.00 28.56
N SER A 300 1.12 -3.16 28.50
CA SER A 300 0.72 -2.46 27.28
C SER A 300 1.82 -1.52 26.78
N ALA A 301 2.46 -0.78 27.65
CA ALA A 301 3.56 0.12 27.31
C ALA A 301 4.77 -0.65 26.73
N VAL A 302 5.16 -1.75 27.38
CA VAL A 302 6.24 -2.61 26.87
C VAL A 302 5.87 -3.25 25.53
N GLY A 303 4.62 -3.71 25.40
CA GLY A 303 4.09 -4.32 24.16
C GLY A 303 3.94 -3.33 22.99
N ALA A 304 3.84 -2.03 23.27
CA ALA A 304 3.76 -1.00 22.22
C ALA A 304 5.12 -0.75 21.51
N LEU A 305 6.25 -0.98 22.17
CA LEU A 305 7.58 -0.71 21.62
C LEU A 305 7.85 -1.43 20.29
N PRO A 306 7.59 -2.74 20.15
CA PRO A 306 7.80 -3.45 18.88
C PRO A 306 6.92 -2.93 17.74
N THR A 307 5.70 -2.52 18.06
CA THR A 307 4.77 -1.97 17.05
C THR A 307 5.25 -0.63 16.52
N LEU A 308 5.82 0.21 17.39
CA LEU A 308 6.44 1.48 16.98
C LEU A 308 7.67 1.27 16.10
N LEU A 309 8.52 0.27 16.40
CA LEU A 309 9.66 -0.09 15.56
C LEU A 309 9.20 -0.61 14.18
N SER A 310 8.21 -1.48 14.15
CA SER A 310 7.62 -1.98 12.90
C SER A 310 7.06 -0.85 12.03
N ALA A 311 6.36 0.11 12.65
CA ALA A 311 5.84 1.27 11.95
C ALA A 311 6.95 2.18 11.38
N GLN A 312 8.06 2.32 12.09
CA GLN A 312 9.21 3.08 11.58
C GLN A 312 9.83 2.43 10.35
N VAL A 313 9.99 1.11 10.35
CA VAL A 313 10.48 0.36 9.18
C VAL A 313 9.53 0.55 8.01
N ALA A 314 8.23 0.40 8.23
CA ALA A 314 7.19 0.61 7.22
C ALA A 314 7.23 2.05 6.67
N PHE A 315 7.33 3.04 7.53
CA PHE A 315 7.41 4.45 7.12
C PHE A 315 8.67 4.76 6.28
N ASN A 316 9.81 4.21 6.68
CA ASN A 316 11.05 4.36 5.92
C ASN A 316 10.96 3.67 4.54
N LYS A 317 10.29 2.52 4.46
CA LYS A 317 10.03 1.83 3.20
C LYS A 317 9.14 2.67 2.27
N LEU A 318 8.04 3.23 2.79
CA LEU A 318 7.16 4.12 2.01
C LEU A 318 7.90 5.36 1.47
N LYS A 319 8.84 5.92 2.25
CA LYS A 319 9.69 7.02 1.78
C LYS A 319 10.61 6.63 0.64
N LYS A 320 11.14 5.39 0.65
CA LYS A 320 12.04 4.90 -0.40
C LYS A 320 11.36 4.70 -1.75
N PHE A 321 10.04 4.64 -1.81
CA PHE A 321 9.32 4.56 -3.08
C PHE A 321 9.55 5.79 -3.96
N ASP A 322 9.94 6.92 -3.36
CA ASP A 322 10.23 8.16 -4.09
C ASP A 322 9.11 8.52 -5.08
N LEU A 323 7.89 8.53 -4.56
CA LEU A 323 6.69 8.91 -5.30
C LEU A 323 6.61 10.43 -5.46
N ALA A 324 5.86 10.88 -6.45
CA ALA A 324 5.60 12.29 -6.69
C ALA A 324 5.15 13.03 -5.40
N PRO A 325 5.47 14.32 -5.25
CA PRO A 325 5.00 15.10 -4.12
C PRO A 325 3.46 15.17 -4.13
N PHE A 326 2.86 15.14 -2.94
CA PHE A 326 1.41 15.21 -2.82
C PHE A 326 0.88 16.56 -3.30
N LYS A 327 -0.03 16.51 -4.26
CA LYS A 327 -0.84 17.63 -4.74
C LYS A 327 -2.31 17.28 -4.53
N PRO A 328 -3.10 18.03 -3.73
CA PRO A 328 -4.49 17.68 -3.43
C PRO A 328 -5.41 17.75 -4.65
N GLU A 329 -5.11 18.64 -5.57
CA GLU A 329 -5.92 18.89 -6.76
C GLU A 329 -5.45 18.03 -7.95
N PHE A 330 -6.40 17.68 -8.83
CA PHE A 330 -6.08 17.16 -10.14
C PHE A 330 -5.97 18.36 -11.11
N PRO A 331 -4.80 18.56 -11.73
CA PRO A 331 -4.66 19.64 -12.70
C PRO A 331 -5.65 19.41 -13.85
N ARG A 332 -6.25 20.50 -14.32
CA ARG A 332 -7.05 20.46 -15.54
C ARG A 332 -6.11 20.68 -16.73
N PRO A 333 -5.91 19.65 -17.56
CA PRO A 333 -5.00 19.76 -18.69
C PRO A 333 -5.53 20.74 -19.74
N GLN A 334 -4.62 21.43 -20.40
CA GLN A 334 -4.93 22.32 -21.52
C GLN A 334 -5.44 21.50 -22.70
N ALA A 335 -6.44 22.00 -23.42
CA ALA A 335 -6.91 21.39 -24.65
C ALA A 335 -6.14 21.96 -25.86
N PHE A 336 -5.89 21.12 -26.85
CA PHE A 336 -5.30 21.50 -28.15
C PHE A 336 -6.28 21.17 -29.28
N PRO A 337 -7.39 21.91 -29.44
CA PRO A 337 -8.51 21.50 -30.30
C PRO A 337 -8.17 21.48 -31.80
N ASN A 338 -7.15 22.23 -32.23
CA ASN A 338 -6.84 22.45 -33.65
C ASN A 338 -5.39 22.06 -33.99
N TRP A 339 -4.79 21.13 -33.25
CA TRP A 339 -3.46 20.64 -33.57
C TRP A 339 -3.43 20.03 -34.99
N GLN A 340 -2.29 20.18 -35.69
CA GLN A 340 -2.10 19.68 -37.04
C GLN A 340 -1.00 18.64 -37.12
N THR A 341 0.09 18.84 -36.39
CA THR A 341 1.27 17.96 -36.43
C THR A 341 1.81 17.66 -35.06
N LEU A 342 2.11 16.41 -34.83
CA LEU A 342 2.84 15.92 -33.67
C LEU A 342 4.18 15.37 -34.15
N GLU A 343 5.28 15.88 -33.61
CA GLU A 343 6.63 15.56 -34.07
C GLU A 343 7.50 15.05 -32.91
N LEU A 344 8.12 13.89 -33.08
CA LEU A 344 9.23 13.43 -32.27
C LEU A 344 10.53 13.77 -32.97
N ARG A 345 11.42 14.49 -32.29
CA ARG A 345 12.70 14.93 -32.87
C ARG A 345 13.87 14.41 -32.04
N ASN A 346 14.63 13.48 -32.60
CA ASN A 346 15.79 12.83 -31.98
C ASN A 346 15.50 12.25 -30.58
N VAL A 347 14.30 11.73 -30.37
CA VAL A 347 13.86 11.17 -29.08
C VAL A 347 14.60 9.88 -28.80
N THR A 348 15.20 9.78 -27.61
CA THR A 348 15.87 8.57 -27.13
C THR A 348 15.36 8.15 -25.75
N PHE A 349 15.38 6.84 -25.53
CA PHE A 349 15.02 6.24 -24.25
C PHE A 349 15.83 4.96 -23.98
N ARG A 350 16.24 4.75 -22.73
CA ARG A 350 16.92 3.54 -22.26
C ARG A 350 16.37 3.13 -20.91
N TYR A 351 16.07 1.85 -20.75
CA TYR A 351 15.73 1.28 -19.43
C TYR A 351 16.97 1.27 -18.52
N GLN A 352 16.79 1.57 -17.24
CA GLN A 352 17.89 1.67 -16.27
C GLN A 352 18.67 0.36 -16.12
N ASP A 353 17.96 -0.78 -16.19
CA ASP A 353 18.53 -2.11 -15.94
C ASP A 353 18.77 -2.92 -17.26
N SER A 354 18.76 -2.25 -18.41
CA SER A 354 18.91 -2.92 -19.71
C SER A 354 19.94 -2.21 -20.60
N ALA A 355 20.66 -3.00 -21.39
CA ALA A 355 21.50 -2.48 -22.47
C ALA A 355 20.66 -1.99 -23.67
N PHE A 356 19.37 -2.37 -23.75
CA PHE A 356 18.49 -2.00 -24.84
C PHE A 356 18.08 -0.53 -24.76
N SER A 357 18.16 0.15 -25.90
CA SER A 357 17.78 1.55 -26.06
C SER A 357 16.94 1.75 -27.31
N VAL A 358 16.03 2.70 -27.26
CA VAL A 358 15.20 3.11 -28.38
C VAL A 358 15.61 4.52 -28.81
N GLY A 359 15.82 4.69 -30.12
CA GLY A 359 16.16 5.97 -30.71
C GLY A 359 17.55 6.04 -31.32
N PRO A 360 17.92 7.20 -31.93
CA PRO A 360 17.12 8.43 -32.03
C PRO A 360 15.86 8.24 -32.91
N LEU A 361 14.69 8.60 -32.35
CA LEU A 361 13.42 8.52 -33.05
C LEU A 361 13.08 9.87 -33.70
N ASN A 362 12.74 9.82 -34.99
CA ASN A 362 12.22 10.94 -35.74
C ASN A 362 10.91 10.52 -36.40
N LEU A 363 9.81 11.14 -36.03
CA LEU A 363 8.48 10.79 -36.51
C LEU A 363 7.58 12.03 -36.50
N THR A 364 6.94 12.31 -37.61
CA THR A 364 5.89 13.32 -37.70
C THR A 364 4.56 12.65 -37.96
N ILE A 365 3.56 12.87 -37.12
CA ILE A 365 2.19 12.39 -37.25
C ILE A 365 1.31 13.58 -37.62
N ARG A 366 0.48 13.43 -38.65
CA ARG A 366 -0.50 14.45 -39.06
C ARG A 366 -1.89 14.09 -38.54
N ARG A 367 -2.69 15.09 -38.27
CA ARG A 367 -4.07 14.89 -37.84
C ARG A 367 -4.86 14.12 -38.89
N GLY A 368 -5.62 13.10 -38.46
CA GLY A 368 -6.44 12.26 -39.32
C GLY A 368 -5.68 11.12 -40.03
N GLU A 369 -4.36 10.99 -39.87
CA GLU A 369 -3.57 9.89 -40.45
C GLU A 369 -3.85 8.56 -39.75
N LEU A 370 -3.81 7.47 -40.53
CA LEU A 370 -3.74 6.08 -40.06
C LEU A 370 -2.29 5.57 -40.27
N LEU A 371 -1.60 5.35 -39.18
CA LEU A 371 -0.23 4.82 -39.17
C LEU A 371 -0.23 3.39 -38.63
N PHE A 372 0.47 2.48 -39.32
CA PHE A 372 0.78 1.18 -38.77
C PHE A 372 2.24 1.10 -38.39
N LEU A 373 2.52 0.53 -37.21
CA LEU A 373 3.85 0.19 -36.73
C LEU A 373 4.01 -1.32 -36.71
N ILE A 374 5.02 -1.81 -37.42
CA ILE A 374 5.40 -3.22 -37.47
C ILE A 374 6.78 -3.44 -36.87
N GLY A 375 7.16 -4.68 -36.64
CA GLY A 375 8.50 -5.06 -36.15
C GLY A 375 8.46 -6.32 -35.31
N GLY A 376 9.60 -6.94 -35.15
CA GLY A 376 9.75 -8.16 -34.35
C GLY A 376 9.48 -7.95 -32.84
N ASN A 377 9.35 -9.05 -32.12
CA ASN A 377 9.25 -8.99 -30.66
C ASN A 377 10.57 -8.41 -30.08
N GLY A 378 10.48 -7.52 -29.10
CA GLY A 378 11.64 -6.86 -28.51
C GLY A 378 12.24 -5.73 -29.35
N SER A 379 11.68 -5.38 -30.52
CA SER A 379 12.20 -4.30 -31.36
C SER A 379 12.04 -2.88 -30.79
N GLY A 380 11.19 -2.68 -29.77
CA GLY A 380 10.93 -1.41 -29.12
C GLY A 380 9.57 -0.77 -29.42
N LYS A 381 8.62 -1.49 -30.07
CA LYS A 381 7.28 -0.97 -30.41
C LYS A 381 6.51 -0.45 -29.21
N SER A 382 6.42 -1.24 -28.15
CA SER A 382 5.70 -0.83 -26.92
C SER A 382 6.41 0.34 -26.23
N THR A 383 7.73 0.40 -26.27
CA THR A 383 8.48 1.56 -25.76
C THR A 383 8.18 2.83 -26.55
N LEU A 384 8.11 2.74 -27.88
CA LEU A 384 7.66 3.86 -28.72
C LEU A 384 6.23 4.29 -28.37
N ALA A 385 5.32 3.33 -28.16
CA ALA A 385 3.94 3.63 -27.75
C ALA A 385 3.88 4.40 -26.41
N MET A 386 4.69 3.99 -25.42
CA MET A 386 4.79 4.68 -24.12
C MET A 386 5.39 6.09 -24.24
N LEU A 387 6.39 6.26 -25.11
CA LEU A 387 6.97 7.59 -25.40
C LEU A 387 5.99 8.48 -26.17
N LEU A 388 5.33 7.91 -27.18
CA LEU A 388 4.36 8.62 -28.00
C LEU A 388 3.15 9.12 -27.20
N THR A 389 2.68 8.31 -26.25
CA THR A 389 1.58 8.70 -25.33
C THR A 389 2.03 9.59 -24.18
N GLY A 390 3.34 9.85 -24.03
CA GLY A 390 3.90 10.63 -22.92
C GLY A 390 3.83 9.90 -21.56
N LEU A 391 3.62 8.58 -21.55
CA LEU A 391 3.68 7.76 -20.33
C LEU A 391 5.12 7.56 -19.86
N TYR A 392 6.06 7.47 -20.81
CA TYR A 392 7.49 7.54 -20.56
C TYR A 392 8.02 8.90 -20.99
N GLN A 393 9.01 9.41 -20.26
CA GLN A 393 9.69 10.66 -20.62
C GLN A 393 10.95 10.37 -21.43
N PRO A 394 11.18 11.07 -22.55
CA PRO A 394 12.42 10.95 -23.31
C PRO A 394 13.63 11.38 -22.47
N GLN A 395 14.73 10.64 -22.58
CA GLN A 395 16.01 11.02 -21.97
C GLN A 395 16.74 12.11 -22.77
N SER A 396 16.51 12.15 -24.08
CA SER A 396 16.98 13.22 -24.96
C SER A 396 16.02 13.40 -26.13
N GLY A 397 16.15 14.52 -26.84
CA GLY A 397 15.25 14.90 -27.92
C GLY A 397 14.03 15.66 -27.40
N GLU A 398 13.12 15.99 -28.31
CA GLU A 398 11.96 16.84 -28.02
C GLU A 398 10.70 16.24 -28.67
N ILE A 399 9.56 16.48 -28.03
CA ILE A 399 8.23 16.22 -28.59
C ILE A 399 7.62 17.59 -28.87
N LEU A 400 7.23 17.84 -30.11
CA LEU A 400 6.67 19.12 -30.53
C LEU A 400 5.23 18.93 -31.01
N LEU A 401 4.37 19.89 -30.67
CA LEU A 401 3.02 20.00 -31.21
C LEU A 401 2.95 21.29 -32.01
N ASP A 402 2.67 21.19 -33.31
CA ASP A 402 2.66 22.29 -34.26
C ASP A 402 3.95 23.14 -34.19
N GLY A 403 5.11 22.48 -34.11
CA GLY A 403 6.42 23.09 -34.00
C GLY A 403 6.77 23.68 -32.63
N THR A 404 5.86 23.63 -31.66
CA THR A 404 6.11 24.10 -30.29
C THR A 404 6.51 22.94 -29.40
N ALA A 405 7.67 23.06 -28.74
CA ALA A 405 8.12 22.01 -27.81
C ALA A 405 7.17 21.89 -26.60
N LEU A 406 6.77 20.66 -26.30
CA LEU A 406 5.89 20.39 -25.18
C LEU A 406 6.67 20.44 -23.86
N SER A 407 6.10 21.08 -22.85
CA SER A 407 6.72 21.19 -21.54
C SER A 407 6.76 19.85 -20.82
N ALA A 408 7.95 19.43 -20.41
CA ALA A 408 8.12 18.26 -19.55
C ALA A 408 7.47 18.45 -18.15
N GLU A 409 7.16 19.69 -17.76
CA GLU A 409 6.55 20.03 -16.47
C GLU A 409 5.03 19.74 -16.44
N LYS A 410 4.38 19.69 -17.61
CA LYS A 410 2.94 19.47 -17.75
C LYS A 410 2.63 18.34 -18.75
N PRO A 411 3.06 17.13 -18.49
CA PRO A 411 2.83 16.00 -19.40
C PRO A 411 1.35 15.66 -19.56
N GLU A 412 0.51 16.04 -18.60
CA GLU A 412 -0.94 15.83 -18.64
C GLU A 412 -1.62 16.59 -19.79
N ASP A 413 -1.13 17.75 -20.18
CA ASP A 413 -1.67 18.53 -21.31
C ASP A 413 -1.53 17.73 -22.61
N TYR A 414 -0.35 17.15 -22.82
CA TYR A 414 -0.07 16.30 -23.98
C TYR A 414 -0.87 15.00 -23.97
N ARG A 415 -0.94 14.31 -22.83
CA ARG A 415 -1.66 13.04 -22.68
C ARG A 415 -3.15 13.18 -22.98
N LYS A 416 -3.72 14.37 -22.84
CA LYS A 416 -5.13 14.64 -23.18
C LYS A 416 -5.45 14.42 -24.67
N LEU A 417 -4.47 14.42 -25.55
CA LEU A 417 -4.65 14.13 -26.96
C LEU A 417 -4.94 12.65 -27.22
N PHE A 418 -4.53 11.75 -26.31
CA PHE A 418 -4.53 10.31 -26.54
C PHE A 418 -5.62 9.58 -25.78
N SER A 419 -6.20 8.58 -26.42
CA SER A 419 -6.73 7.38 -25.79
C SER A 419 -5.96 6.17 -26.30
N ALA A 420 -5.80 5.14 -25.47
CA ALA A 420 -4.98 3.99 -25.82
C ALA A 420 -5.60 2.67 -25.37
N VAL A 421 -5.44 1.65 -26.21
CA VAL A 421 -5.72 0.26 -25.84
C VAL A 421 -4.41 -0.51 -25.93
N PHE A 422 -3.82 -0.78 -24.78
CA PHE A 422 -2.58 -1.56 -24.67
C PHE A 422 -2.85 -3.06 -24.70
N THR A 423 -1.80 -3.86 -24.89
CA THR A 423 -1.88 -5.32 -24.92
C THR A 423 -2.45 -5.88 -23.60
N ASP A 424 -2.01 -5.33 -22.46
CA ASP A 424 -2.50 -5.67 -21.12
C ASP A 424 -3.71 -4.81 -20.76
N VAL A 425 -4.88 -5.24 -21.24
CA VAL A 425 -6.12 -4.49 -21.09
C VAL A 425 -6.64 -4.54 -19.66
N TRP A 426 -6.76 -3.36 -19.02
CA TRP A 426 -7.54 -3.16 -17.81
C TRP A 426 -8.88 -2.53 -18.12
N LEU A 427 -9.99 -3.13 -17.68
CA LEU A 427 -11.33 -2.59 -17.91
C LEU A 427 -11.83 -1.86 -16.67
N PHE A 428 -12.20 -0.60 -16.87
CA PHE A 428 -12.97 0.16 -15.89
C PHE A 428 -14.46 -0.15 -16.05
N ASP A 429 -15.20 -0.11 -14.96
CA ASP A 429 -16.63 -0.41 -14.95
C ASP A 429 -17.51 0.78 -15.34
N ARG A 430 -16.94 1.96 -15.62
CA ARG A 430 -17.67 3.16 -16.02
C ARG A 430 -17.21 3.67 -17.37
N LEU A 431 -18.20 3.99 -18.21
CA LEU A 431 -18.03 4.68 -19.47
C LEU A 431 -18.03 6.19 -19.21
N LEU A 432 -16.85 6.79 -19.32
CA LEU A 432 -16.65 8.22 -19.17
C LEU A 432 -16.35 8.85 -20.52
N GLY A 433 -17.00 9.99 -20.77
CA GLY A 433 -16.73 10.86 -21.90
C GLY A 433 -15.67 11.92 -21.60
N PRO A 434 -15.60 12.97 -22.44
CA PRO A 434 -14.68 14.09 -22.24
C PRO A 434 -14.80 14.68 -20.84
N GLU A 435 -13.66 15.07 -20.26
CA GLU A 435 -13.56 15.67 -18.93
C GLU A 435 -14.18 14.87 -17.77
N GLY A 436 -14.31 13.56 -17.94
CA GLY A 436 -14.88 12.66 -16.92
C GLY A 436 -16.40 12.76 -16.76
N GLN A 437 -17.07 13.41 -17.68
CA GLN A 437 -18.54 13.40 -17.75
C GLN A 437 -19.04 12.03 -18.21
N PRO A 438 -20.32 11.69 -18.00
CA PRO A 438 -20.89 10.49 -18.59
C PRO A 438 -20.70 10.47 -20.12
N ALA A 439 -20.35 9.31 -20.68
CA ALA A 439 -20.17 9.15 -22.12
C ALA A 439 -21.48 9.44 -22.88
N ASN A 440 -21.36 9.94 -24.12
CA ASN A 440 -22.50 10.20 -24.99
C ASN A 440 -23.26 8.90 -25.29
N PRO A 441 -24.54 8.76 -24.87
CA PRO A 441 -25.28 7.51 -25.03
C PRO A 441 -25.42 7.08 -26.50
N ALA A 442 -25.64 8.02 -27.43
CA ALA A 442 -25.78 7.71 -28.85
C ALA A 442 -24.47 7.19 -29.46
N LEU A 443 -23.33 7.74 -29.05
CA LEU A 443 -22.01 7.24 -29.43
C LEU A 443 -21.78 5.83 -28.89
N VAL A 444 -22.10 5.60 -27.62
CA VAL A 444 -21.95 4.30 -26.96
C VAL A 444 -22.80 3.24 -27.65
N GLU A 445 -24.08 3.51 -27.91
CA GLU A 445 -24.99 2.59 -28.57
C GLU A 445 -24.53 2.24 -30.01
N LYS A 446 -24.11 3.25 -30.78
CA LYS A 446 -23.52 3.06 -32.11
C LYS A 446 -22.33 2.11 -32.07
N TRP A 447 -21.35 2.36 -31.15
CA TRP A 447 -20.14 1.54 -31.08
C TRP A 447 -20.38 0.16 -30.47
N LEU A 448 -21.34 0.00 -29.57
CA LEU A 448 -21.76 -1.32 -29.07
C LEU A 448 -22.27 -2.21 -30.23
N ALA A 449 -23.01 -1.63 -31.16
CA ALA A 449 -23.48 -2.35 -32.33
C ALA A 449 -22.31 -2.76 -33.24
N HIS A 450 -21.43 -1.83 -33.60
CA HIS A 450 -20.24 -2.10 -34.43
C HIS A 450 -19.27 -3.10 -33.79
N LEU A 451 -19.10 -3.06 -32.48
CA LEU A 451 -18.24 -3.98 -31.72
C LEU A 451 -18.92 -5.33 -31.44
N GLN A 452 -20.17 -5.51 -31.88
CA GLN A 452 -20.98 -6.72 -31.65
C GLN A 452 -21.12 -7.06 -30.16
N MET A 453 -21.27 -6.03 -29.32
CA MET A 453 -21.36 -6.16 -27.87
C MET A 453 -22.74 -5.83 -27.30
N SER A 454 -23.72 -5.36 -28.10
CA SER A 454 -25.05 -4.90 -27.65
C SER A 454 -25.82 -5.93 -26.82
N HIS A 455 -25.66 -7.24 -27.11
CA HIS A 455 -26.33 -8.30 -26.36
C HIS A 455 -25.46 -8.96 -25.27
N LYS A 456 -24.22 -8.52 -25.11
CA LYS A 456 -23.25 -9.13 -24.20
C LYS A 456 -22.84 -8.21 -23.05
N LEU A 457 -23.00 -6.91 -23.24
CA LEU A 457 -22.64 -5.90 -22.27
C LEU A 457 -23.91 -5.30 -21.66
N GLU A 458 -24.07 -5.51 -20.36
CA GLU A 458 -25.16 -4.90 -19.60
C GLU A 458 -24.70 -3.54 -19.07
N LEU A 459 -25.38 -2.47 -19.51
CA LEU A 459 -25.10 -1.10 -19.08
C LEU A 459 -26.27 -0.57 -18.26
N GLN A 460 -25.94 0.01 -17.09
CA GLN A 460 -26.89 0.75 -16.27
C GLN A 460 -26.24 2.07 -15.84
N ASP A 461 -26.84 3.20 -16.22
CA ASP A 461 -26.34 4.54 -15.89
C ASP A 461 -24.85 4.76 -16.22
N GLY A 462 -24.41 4.27 -17.39
CA GLY A 462 -23.02 4.33 -17.84
C GLY A 462 -22.06 3.38 -17.10
N LYS A 463 -22.59 2.48 -16.26
CA LYS A 463 -21.82 1.45 -15.58
C LYS A 463 -21.98 0.09 -16.26
N ILE A 464 -20.86 -0.60 -16.44
CA ILE A 464 -20.79 -1.96 -16.96
C ILE A 464 -21.02 -2.94 -15.81
N LEU A 465 -22.11 -3.72 -15.86
CA LEU A 465 -22.48 -4.63 -14.78
C LEU A 465 -21.72 -5.97 -14.83
N ASN A 466 -21.29 -6.40 -16.03
CA ASN A 466 -20.64 -7.69 -16.22
C ASN A 466 -19.32 -7.57 -16.99
N LEU A 467 -18.20 -7.78 -16.29
CA LEU A 467 -16.83 -7.77 -16.85
C LEU A 467 -16.26 -9.18 -17.07
N LYS A 468 -17.09 -10.26 -16.94
CA LYS A 468 -16.66 -11.63 -17.22
C LYS A 468 -16.68 -11.88 -18.74
N LEU A 469 -15.68 -11.36 -19.43
CA LEU A 469 -15.56 -11.34 -20.87
C LEU A 469 -14.36 -12.19 -21.33
N SER A 470 -14.43 -12.73 -22.55
CA SER A 470 -13.26 -13.35 -23.21
C SER A 470 -12.20 -12.27 -23.52
N LYS A 471 -10.96 -12.69 -23.82
CA LYS A 471 -9.87 -11.74 -24.16
C LYS A 471 -10.26 -10.81 -25.30
N GLY A 472 -10.78 -11.34 -26.40
CA GLY A 472 -11.24 -10.55 -27.54
C GLY A 472 -12.36 -9.57 -27.16
N GLN A 473 -13.35 -10.02 -26.38
CA GLN A 473 -14.43 -9.16 -25.88
C GLN A 473 -13.90 -8.05 -24.96
N LYS A 474 -12.91 -8.34 -24.10
CA LYS A 474 -12.25 -7.32 -23.27
C LYS A 474 -11.62 -6.22 -24.13
N LYS A 475 -10.90 -6.58 -25.19
CA LYS A 475 -10.33 -5.61 -26.13
C LYS A 475 -11.40 -4.80 -26.88
N ARG A 476 -12.55 -5.39 -27.22
CA ARG A 476 -13.70 -4.65 -27.81
C ARG A 476 -14.25 -3.61 -26.82
N VAL A 477 -14.44 -3.98 -25.56
CA VAL A 477 -14.89 -3.04 -24.51
C VAL A 477 -13.84 -1.97 -24.23
N ALA A 478 -12.54 -2.31 -24.22
CA ALA A 478 -11.49 -1.31 -24.09
C ALA A 478 -11.48 -0.28 -25.22
N LEU A 479 -11.73 -0.72 -26.45
CA LEU A 479 -11.89 0.21 -27.58
C LEU A 479 -13.12 1.09 -27.41
N LEU A 480 -14.24 0.54 -26.90
CA LEU A 480 -15.42 1.34 -26.58
C LEU A 480 -15.10 2.42 -25.54
N LEU A 481 -14.39 2.06 -24.47
CA LEU A 481 -13.92 3.01 -23.44
C LEU A 481 -13.05 4.11 -24.04
N ALA A 482 -12.07 3.73 -24.88
CA ALA A 482 -11.18 4.68 -25.54
C ALA A 482 -11.90 5.64 -26.49
N LEU A 483 -12.91 5.15 -27.22
CA LEU A 483 -13.72 5.96 -28.13
C LEU A 483 -14.69 6.89 -27.39
N ALA A 484 -15.21 6.42 -26.24
CA ALA A 484 -16.11 7.21 -25.40
C ALA A 484 -15.43 8.47 -24.82
N GLU A 485 -14.11 8.45 -24.63
CA GLU A 485 -13.32 9.60 -24.20
C GLU A 485 -13.21 10.70 -25.27
N GLU A 486 -13.56 10.41 -26.53
CA GLU A 486 -13.56 11.32 -27.68
C GLU A 486 -12.21 12.01 -27.96
N ARG A 487 -11.06 11.41 -27.55
CA ARG A 487 -9.71 11.95 -27.80
C ARG A 487 -9.40 11.97 -29.30
N ASP A 488 -8.45 12.85 -29.69
CA ASP A 488 -8.08 13.04 -31.10
C ASP A 488 -7.20 11.92 -31.65
N ILE A 489 -6.34 11.34 -30.83
CA ILE A 489 -5.40 10.29 -31.22
C ILE A 489 -5.76 9.00 -30.48
N ILE A 490 -5.91 7.91 -31.24
CA ILE A 490 -6.17 6.57 -30.70
C ILE A 490 -4.95 5.69 -30.96
N LEU A 491 -4.34 5.18 -29.88
CA LEU A 491 -3.26 4.22 -29.95
C LEU A 491 -3.82 2.81 -29.70
N LEU A 492 -3.52 1.87 -30.61
CA LEU A 492 -3.96 0.50 -30.55
C LEU A 492 -2.74 -0.43 -30.56
N ASP A 493 -2.44 -1.09 -29.43
CA ASP A 493 -1.32 -1.99 -29.29
C ASP A 493 -1.80 -3.45 -29.45
N GLU A 494 -1.51 -4.04 -30.62
CA GLU A 494 -1.87 -5.43 -31.00
C GLU A 494 -3.36 -5.77 -30.72
N TRP A 495 -4.23 -4.82 -30.99
CA TRP A 495 -5.65 -4.94 -30.61
C TRP A 495 -6.33 -6.12 -31.32
N ALA A 496 -6.03 -6.31 -32.61
CA ALA A 496 -6.68 -7.32 -33.45
C ALA A 496 -6.21 -8.76 -33.20
N ALA A 497 -5.09 -8.96 -32.50
CA ALA A 497 -4.48 -10.27 -32.31
C ALA A 497 -5.40 -11.31 -31.63
N ASP A 498 -6.24 -10.86 -30.67
CA ASP A 498 -7.17 -11.73 -29.95
C ASP A 498 -8.58 -11.79 -30.55
N GLN A 499 -8.77 -11.25 -31.76
CA GLN A 499 -10.06 -11.28 -32.47
C GLN A 499 -10.16 -12.50 -33.39
N ASP A 500 -11.40 -12.98 -33.57
CA ASP A 500 -11.68 -13.99 -34.58
C ASP A 500 -11.43 -13.44 -36.00
N PRO A 501 -11.15 -14.30 -37.01
CA PRO A 501 -10.77 -13.85 -38.35
C PRO A 501 -11.84 -12.97 -39.04
N HIS A 502 -13.12 -13.23 -38.78
CA HIS A 502 -14.21 -12.44 -39.35
C HIS A 502 -14.22 -11.02 -38.79
N PHE A 503 -14.20 -10.92 -37.47
CA PHE A 503 -14.21 -9.62 -36.78
C PHE A 503 -12.90 -8.84 -36.98
N ARG A 504 -11.76 -9.54 -37.12
CA ARG A 504 -10.48 -8.93 -37.48
C ARG A 504 -10.54 -8.24 -38.84
N ARG A 505 -11.17 -8.88 -39.84
CA ARG A 505 -11.41 -8.28 -41.15
C ARG A 505 -12.33 -7.04 -41.04
N GLU A 506 -13.42 -7.14 -40.30
CA GLU A 506 -14.34 -6.03 -40.05
C GLU A 506 -13.64 -4.84 -39.38
N PHE A 507 -12.75 -5.11 -38.42
CA PHE A 507 -11.94 -4.09 -37.76
C PHE A 507 -11.09 -3.29 -38.76
N TYR A 508 -10.32 -3.96 -39.60
CA TYR A 508 -9.44 -3.27 -40.55
C TYR A 508 -10.18 -2.62 -41.71
N GLN A 509 -11.26 -3.22 -42.21
CA GLN A 509 -11.96 -2.75 -43.40
C GLN A 509 -13.12 -1.78 -43.09
N VAL A 510 -13.68 -1.83 -41.89
CA VAL A 510 -14.86 -1.04 -41.52
C VAL A 510 -14.56 -0.12 -40.33
N LEU A 511 -14.06 -0.68 -39.20
CA LEU A 511 -13.95 0.12 -37.97
C LEU A 511 -12.82 1.17 -38.01
N LEU A 512 -11.66 0.83 -38.58
CA LEU A 512 -10.57 1.80 -38.75
C LEU A 512 -10.97 2.97 -39.68
N PRO A 513 -11.52 2.74 -40.88
CA PRO A 513 -12.02 3.81 -41.72
C PRO A 513 -13.10 4.66 -41.05
N LEU A 514 -14.05 4.03 -40.33
CA LEU A 514 -15.09 4.74 -39.59
C LEU A 514 -14.51 5.68 -38.51
N MET A 515 -13.44 5.26 -37.83
CA MET A 515 -12.75 6.11 -36.87
C MET A 515 -12.02 7.28 -37.56
N GLN A 516 -11.41 7.05 -38.73
CA GLN A 516 -10.83 8.15 -39.53
C GLN A 516 -11.87 9.14 -40.01
N GLU A 517 -13.05 8.69 -40.47
CA GLU A 517 -14.16 9.54 -40.87
C GLU A 517 -14.68 10.41 -39.71
N MET A 518 -14.55 9.92 -38.46
CA MET A 518 -14.79 10.72 -37.25
C MET A 518 -13.67 11.72 -36.95
N GLY A 519 -12.67 11.86 -37.80
CA GLY A 519 -11.54 12.76 -37.64
C GLY A 519 -10.48 12.28 -36.64
N LYS A 520 -10.46 10.97 -36.30
CA LYS A 520 -9.46 10.41 -35.40
C LYS A 520 -8.14 10.14 -36.12
N THR A 521 -7.05 10.46 -35.46
CA THR A 521 -5.71 10.01 -35.85
C THR A 521 -5.47 8.65 -35.20
N ILE A 522 -5.01 7.66 -35.96
CA ILE A 522 -4.88 6.29 -35.46
C ILE A 522 -3.42 5.85 -35.59
N PHE A 523 -2.85 5.41 -34.46
CA PHE A 523 -1.53 4.77 -34.42
C PHE A 523 -1.73 3.32 -33.97
N ALA A 524 -1.61 2.36 -34.89
CA ALA A 524 -1.85 0.97 -34.61
C ALA A 524 -0.56 0.12 -34.74
N ILE A 525 -0.21 -0.59 -33.68
CA ILE A 525 0.81 -1.64 -33.70
C ILE A 525 0.13 -2.93 -34.14
N SER A 526 0.60 -3.53 -35.23
CA SER A 526 -0.01 -4.73 -35.79
C SER A 526 1.03 -5.67 -36.40
N HIS A 527 0.71 -6.95 -36.36
CA HIS A 527 1.41 -8.02 -37.08
C HIS A 527 0.56 -8.58 -38.23
N ASP A 528 -0.61 -8.00 -38.51
CA ASP A 528 -1.56 -8.47 -39.51
C ASP A 528 -1.23 -7.85 -40.87
N ASP A 529 -0.22 -8.40 -41.52
CA ASP A 529 0.41 -7.95 -42.75
C ASP A 529 -0.56 -7.84 -43.96
N HIS A 530 -1.63 -8.64 -43.99
CA HIS A 530 -2.69 -8.56 -45.04
C HIS A 530 -3.42 -7.20 -45.05
N TYR A 531 -3.37 -6.43 -43.99
CA TYR A 531 -4.12 -5.18 -43.88
C TYR A 531 -3.22 -3.93 -43.95
N PHE A 532 -1.91 -4.07 -44.14
CA PHE A 532 -0.98 -2.92 -44.22
C PHE A 532 -1.29 -1.96 -45.36
N ILE A 533 -1.99 -2.44 -46.39
CA ILE A 533 -2.44 -1.63 -47.54
C ILE A 533 -3.42 -0.51 -47.09
N HIS A 534 -4.17 -0.70 -46.00
CA HIS A 534 -5.14 0.28 -45.52
C HIS A 534 -4.51 1.46 -44.76
N ALA A 535 -3.24 1.35 -44.35
CA ALA A 535 -2.54 2.44 -43.67
C ALA A 535 -2.14 3.54 -44.65
N ASP A 536 -2.23 4.80 -44.20
CA ASP A 536 -1.63 5.93 -44.94
C ASP A 536 -0.10 5.79 -44.98
N ARG A 537 0.49 5.40 -43.82
CA ARG A 537 1.94 5.18 -43.69
C ARG A 537 2.23 3.90 -42.90
N LEU A 538 3.27 3.20 -43.33
CA LEU A 538 3.76 1.98 -42.69
C LEU A 538 5.15 2.23 -42.10
N LEU A 539 5.28 2.05 -40.79
CA LEU A 539 6.50 2.25 -40.03
C LEU A 539 7.06 0.89 -39.58
N GLU A 540 8.35 0.73 -39.61
CA GLU A 540 9.05 -0.46 -39.09
C GLU A 540 9.94 -0.10 -37.91
N MET A 541 9.80 -0.84 -36.81
CA MET A 541 10.71 -0.79 -35.68
C MET A 541 11.67 -1.98 -35.70
N ARG A 542 12.97 -1.70 -35.81
CA ARG A 542 14.02 -2.72 -35.80
C ARG A 542 15.15 -2.31 -34.86
N ASP A 543 15.47 -3.14 -33.88
CA ASP A 543 16.56 -2.92 -32.91
C ASP A 543 16.57 -1.51 -32.28
N GLY A 544 15.40 -1.02 -31.89
CA GLY A 544 15.23 0.30 -31.27
C GLY A 544 15.24 1.49 -32.25
N ARG A 545 15.34 1.26 -33.55
CA ARG A 545 15.32 2.28 -34.59
C ARG A 545 14.03 2.26 -35.38
N LEU A 546 13.53 3.43 -35.73
CA LEU A 546 12.31 3.62 -36.50
C LEU A 546 12.67 3.97 -37.96
N SER A 547 12.02 3.32 -38.91
CA SER A 547 12.10 3.63 -40.34
C SER A 547 10.71 3.61 -40.96
N GLU A 548 10.50 4.38 -42.01
CA GLU A 548 9.26 4.37 -42.79
C GLU A 548 9.46 3.49 -44.01
N LEU A 549 8.55 2.55 -44.24
CA LEU A 549 8.55 1.68 -45.39
C LEU A 549 7.79 2.36 -46.53
N THR A 550 8.47 2.58 -47.68
CA THR A 550 7.91 3.19 -48.87
C THR A 550 8.18 2.36 -50.11
N GLY A 551 7.39 2.51 -51.18
CA GLY A 551 7.60 1.82 -52.46
C GLY A 551 7.71 0.29 -52.34
N GLU A 552 8.72 -0.28 -52.98
CA GLU A 552 8.95 -1.74 -53.01
C GLU A 552 9.08 -2.38 -51.64
N ALA A 553 9.63 -1.69 -50.65
CA ALA A 553 9.77 -2.20 -49.27
C ALA A 553 8.39 -2.35 -48.59
N ARG A 554 7.47 -1.40 -48.83
CA ARG A 554 6.08 -1.49 -48.36
C ARG A 554 5.32 -2.61 -49.04
N ASP A 555 5.52 -2.75 -50.36
CA ASP A 555 4.89 -3.80 -51.15
C ASP A 555 5.42 -5.18 -50.76
N ALA A 556 6.72 -5.30 -50.47
CA ALA A 556 7.32 -6.54 -49.98
C ALA A 556 6.77 -6.93 -48.62
N ALA A 557 6.70 -5.99 -47.66
CA ALA A 557 6.11 -6.24 -46.35
C ALA A 557 4.66 -6.74 -46.42
N SER A 558 3.90 -6.26 -47.41
CA SER A 558 2.51 -6.72 -47.67
C SER A 558 2.44 -8.03 -48.43
N ARG A 559 3.46 -8.41 -49.25
CA ARG A 559 3.50 -9.65 -50.09
C ARG A 559 4.08 -10.85 -49.35
N ASP A 560 5.04 -10.66 -48.48
CA ASP A 560 5.61 -11.74 -47.64
C ASP A 560 4.55 -12.47 -46.82
N ALA A 561 3.46 -11.80 -46.54
CA ALA A 561 2.29 -12.33 -45.93
C ALA A 561 1.49 -13.30 -46.80
N VAL A 562 1.30 -12.93 -48.06
CA VAL A 562 0.55 -13.76 -49.02
C VAL A 562 1.33 -15.05 -49.37
N ALA A 563 2.66 -14.98 -49.39
CA ALA A 563 3.50 -16.14 -49.68
C ALA A 563 3.60 -17.16 -48.52
N ARG A 564 3.35 -16.75 -47.28
CA ARG A 564 3.39 -17.66 -46.10
C ARG A 564 2.06 -18.36 -45.83
N THR A 565 0.98 -17.98 -46.51
CA THR A 565 -0.38 -18.52 -46.35
C THR A 565 -0.86 -19.34 -47.55
N ALA A 566 -0.07 -19.44 -48.62
CA ALA A 566 -0.24 -20.33 -49.75
C ALA A 566 0.65 -21.58 -49.60
#